data_b7d5432e7f88e34fd643960a0703a855
#
_entry.id   b7d5432e7f88e34fd643960a0703a855
#
_cell.length_a   1.000
_cell.length_b   1.000
_cell.length_c   1.000
_cell.angle_alpha   90.00
_cell.angle_beta   90.00
_cell.angle_gamma   90.00
#
_symmetry.space_group_name_H-M   'P 1'
#
loop_
_entity.id
_entity.type
_entity.pdbx_description
1 polymer ?
#
loop_
_entity_poly.entity_id
_entity_poly.type
_entity_poly.pdbx_seq_one_letter_code
_entity_poly.pdbx_strand_id
1 'polypeptide(L)'
;GVPENNLAVKNINTADITAFIEGKRLYWFGHSTFLMQIDSTTILIDPMLSEVPAPHPWLGNKRFSDELPIAIENLPQIDAVIISHDHYDHLDYASILKLKDKVGAYFVPLGVGVHLEAWGVSSAKIHEKDWWEATTFKNMQLTCTPAQHFSGRKFSNRKSTLWSCLLYTSDAADDVAS
;
A
#
# COMPACT_ATOMS: atom_id res chain seq x y z
N GLY A 1 -7.52 19.57 -12.17
CA GLY A 1 -6.95 20.85 -11.72
C GLY A 1 -5.96 20.60 -10.58
N VAL A 2 -4.97 21.45 -10.47
CA VAL A 2 -4.04 21.44 -9.34
C VAL A 2 -4.63 22.34 -8.26
N PRO A 3 -4.60 21.97 -6.97
CA PRO A 3 -5.03 22.86 -5.90
C PRO A 3 -4.21 24.17 -5.91
N GLU A 4 -4.87 25.29 -5.63
CA GLU A 4 -4.18 26.59 -5.52
C GLU A 4 -3.30 26.70 -4.28
N ASN A 5 -3.66 25.98 -3.24
CA ASN A 5 -2.92 25.90 -1.97
C ASN A 5 -2.60 24.45 -1.64
N ASN A 6 -1.52 24.22 -0.89
CA ASN A 6 -1.19 22.91 -0.37
C ASN A 6 -2.32 22.37 0.53
N LEU A 7 -2.55 21.05 0.41
CA LEU A 7 -3.55 20.38 1.24
C LEU A 7 -3.08 20.33 2.70
N ALA A 8 -3.97 20.71 3.61
CA ALA A 8 -3.70 20.60 5.04
C ALA A 8 -3.57 19.13 5.45
N VAL A 9 -2.56 18.84 6.26
CA VAL A 9 -2.28 17.50 6.78
C VAL A 9 -2.66 17.45 8.25
N LYS A 10 -3.43 16.43 8.64
CA LYS A 10 -3.66 16.10 10.05
C LYS A 10 -2.56 15.14 10.50
N ASN A 11 -1.67 15.61 11.36
CA ASN A 11 -0.62 14.79 11.93
C ASN A 11 -1.19 13.74 12.88
N ILE A 12 -0.62 12.54 12.78
CA ILE A 12 -0.86 11.40 13.67
C ILE A 12 0.46 10.94 14.26
N ASN A 13 0.42 10.23 15.37
CA ASN A 13 1.62 9.70 16.00
C ASN A 13 1.58 8.17 16.11
N THR A 14 2.72 7.56 16.41
CA THR A 14 2.87 6.12 16.55
C THR A 14 1.91 5.54 17.60
N ALA A 15 1.70 6.26 18.71
CA ALA A 15 0.82 5.79 19.79
C ALA A 15 -0.65 5.73 19.33
N ASP A 16 -1.10 6.68 18.49
CA ASP A 16 -2.47 6.65 17.93
C ASP A 16 -2.71 5.39 17.10
N ILE A 17 -1.69 4.94 16.37
CA ILE A 17 -1.77 3.72 15.56
C ILE A 17 -1.71 2.48 16.44
N THR A 18 -0.75 2.40 17.35
CA THR A 18 -0.50 1.20 18.17
C THR A 18 -1.56 0.96 19.24
N ALA A 19 -2.22 2.02 19.72
CA ALA A 19 -3.30 1.90 20.70
C ALA A 19 -4.64 1.45 20.10
N PHE A 20 -4.76 1.38 18.78
CA PHE A 20 -6.00 0.96 18.12
C PHE A 20 -6.04 -0.57 18.04
N ILE A 21 -6.99 -1.17 18.76
CA ILE A 21 -7.08 -2.63 18.92
C ILE A 21 -8.41 -3.23 18.45
N GLU A 22 -9.44 -2.41 18.21
CA GLU A 22 -10.77 -2.87 17.84
C GLU A 22 -11.46 -1.87 16.89
N GLY A 23 -12.19 -2.41 15.90
CA GLY A 23 -12.94 -1.65 14.91
C GLY A 23 -12.18 -1.42 13.60
N LYS A 24 -12.61 -0.44 12.82
CA LYS A 24 -12.03 -0.12 11.51
C LYS A 24 -11.63 1.36 11.47
N ARG A 25 -10.41 1.62 10.97
CA ARG A 25 -9.88 2.96 10.81
C ARG A 25 -9.09 3.08 9.51
N LEU A 26 -9.21 4.22 8.84
CA LEU A 26 -8.51 4.52 7.61
C LEU A 26 -7.84 5.90 7.72
N TYR A 27 -6.56 5.95 7.41
CA TYR A 27 -5.81 7.19 7.24
C TYR A 27 -5.38 7.33 5.79
N TRP A 28 -5.77 8.41 5.14
CA TRP A 28 -5.37 8.71 3.79
C TRP A 28 -4.08 9.54 3.78
N PHE A 29 -3.06 9.05 3.10
CA PHE A 29 -1.74 9.69 2.98
C PHE A 29 -1.57 10.49 1.68
N GLY A 30 -2.60 10.59 0.88
CA GLY A 30 -2.61 11.20 -0.44
C GLY A 30 -2.52 10.17 -1.57
N HIS A 31 -2.93 10.56 -2.77
CA HIS A 31 -3.07 9.72 -3.95
C HIS A 31 -3.82 8.41 -3.61
N SER A 32 -3.22 7.26 -3.85
CA SER A 32 -3.77 5.93 -3.54
C SER A 32 -3.23 5.31 -2.24
N THR A 33 -2.44 6.05 -1.46
CA THR A 33 -1.82 5.53 -0.24
C THR A 33 -2.74 5.64 0.95
N PHE A 34 -3.02 4.48 1.59
CA PHE A 34 -3.84 4.39 2.80
C PHE A 34 -3.13 3.55 3.86
N LEU A 35 -3.18 4.00 5.11
CA LEU A 35 -2.98 3.14 6.27
C LEU A 35 -4.35 2.71 6.78
N MET A 36 -4.63 1.43 6.71
CA MET A 36 -5.88 0.81 7.15
C MET A 36 -5.62 -0.02 8.41
N GLN A 37 -6.47 0.16 9.39
CA GLN A 37 -6.50 -0.69 10.59
C GLN A 37 -7.84 -1.40 10.67
N ILE A 38 -7.78 -2.72 10.84
CA ILE A 38 -8.94 -3.58 11.12
C ILE A 38 -8.58 -4.34 12.38
N ASP A 39 -9.26 -3.99 13.47
CA ASP A 39 -8.89 -4.41 14.81
C ASP A 39 -7.40 -4.11 15.07
N SER A 40 -6.64 -5.03 15.60
CA SER A 40 -5.21 -4.87 15.84
C SER A 40 -4.34 -5.04 14.58
N THR A 41 -4.93 -5.24 13.38
CA THR A 41 -4.17 -5.45 12.15
C THR A 41 -3.95 -4.14 11.41
N THR A 42 -2.69 -3.81 11.12
CA THR A 42 -2.29 -2.60 10.40
C THR A 42 -1.79 -2.94 8.99
N ILE A 43 -2.45 -2.41 7.98
CA ILE A 43 -2.17 -2.64 6.57
C ILE A 43 -1.85 -1.31 5.88
N LEU A 44 -0.80 -1.28 5.08
CA LEU A 44 -0.45 -0.13 4.26
C LEU A 44 -0.70 -0.46 2.79
N ILE A 45 -1.48 0.36 2.12
CA ILE A 45 -1.91 0.15 0.73
C ILE A 45 -1.18 1.14 -0.17
N ASP A 46 -0.61 0.63 -1.26
CA ASP A 46 0.11 1.41 -2.30
C ASP A 46 1.01 2.51 -1.70
N PRO A 47 2.05 2.15 -0.91
CA PRO A 47 2.83 3.12 -0.15
C PRO A 47 3.75 3.97 -1.03
N MET A 48 3.18 4.99 -1.65
CA MET A 48 3.92 6.06 -2.32
C MET A 48 4.13 7.22 -1.32
N LEU A 49 5.19 7.13 -0.54
CA LEU A 49 5.50 8.07 0.55
C LEU A 49 6.62 9.06 0.21
N SER A 50 7.23 8.92 -0.97
CA SER A 50 8.20 9.89 -1.52
C SER A 50 7.50 11.19 -1.93
N GLU A 51 8.28 12.27 -2.12
CA GLU A 51 7.74 13.54 -2.60
C GLU A 51 7.26 13.48 -4.05
N VAL A 52 7.92 12.65 -4.86
CA VAL A 52 7.67 12.57 -6.32
C VAL A 52 7.53 11.11 -6.74
N PRO A 53 6.40 10.71 -7.37
CA PRO A 53 6.17 9.36 -7.86
C PRO A 53 6.85 9.14 -9.22
N ALA A 54 8.18 9.14 -9.25
CA ALA A 54 8.94 9.02 -10.50
C ALA A 54 10.29 8.32 -10.25
N PRO A 55 10.90 7.74 -11.31
CA PRO A 55 12.22 7.13 -11.20
C PRO A 55 13.32 8.10 -10.78
N HIS A 56 13.09 9.40 -11.00
CA HIS A 56 13.98 10.48 -10.59
C HIS A 56 13.17 11.68 -10.05
N PRO A 57 13.61 12.33 -8.96
CA PRO A 57 12.87 13.43 -8.32
C PRO A 57 12.52 14.61 -9.21
N TRP A 58 13.25 14.79 -10.33
CA TRP A 58 13.05 15.89 -11.29
C TRP A 58 12.09 15.53 -12.43
N LEU A 59 11.55 14.30 -12.49
CA LEU A 59 10.69 13.83 -13.60
C LEU A 59 9.19 13.83 -13.28
N GLY A 60 8.75 14.33 -12.15
CA GLY A 60 7.33 14.26 -11.79
C GLY A 60 6.83 15.47 -10.99
N ASN A 61 5.53 15.51 -10.78
CA ASN A 61 4.93 16.50 -9.90
C ASN A 61 5.07 16.06 -8.44
N LYS A 62 5.33 17.01 -7.56
CA LYS A 62 5.31 16.78 -6.12
C LYS A 62 3.88 16.49 -5.64
N ARG A 63 3.78 15.84 -4.48
CA ARG A 63 2.50 15.72 -3.78
C ARG A 63 1.89 17.09 -3.48
N PHE A 64 0.57 17.14 -3.31
CA PHE A 64 -0.15 18.38 -2.99
C PHE A 64 -0.11 18.75 -1.50
N SER A 65 0.58 17.99 -0.68
CA SER A 65 0.85 18.28 0.73
C SER A 65 2.35 18.40 0.96
N ASP A 66 2.77 19.31 1.83
CA ASP A 66 4.19 19.55 2.11
C ASP A 66 4.81 18.40 2.94
N GLU A 67 3.97 17.70 3.70
CA GLU A 67 4.42 16.64 4.61
C GLU A 67 3.47 15.44 4.61
N LEU A 68 3.94 14.33 5.19
CA LEU A 68 3.14 13.14 5.46
C LEU A 68 2.42 13.29 6.82
N PRO A 69 1.25 12.63 7.02
CA PRO A 69 0.59 12.57 8.33
C PRO A 69 1.47 12.04 9.46
N ILE A 70 2.43 11.20 9.13
CA ILE A 70 3.48 10.68 10.01
C ILE A 70 4.71 10.37 9.17
N ALA A 71 5.91 10.66 9.68
CA ALA A 71 7.15 10.27 9.02
C ALA A 71 7.29 8.75 8.93
N ILE A 72 7.86 8.23 7.85
CA ILE A 72 8.01 6.78 7.62
C ILE A 72 8.77 6.12 8.77
N GLU A 73 9.76 6.80 9.29
CA GLU A 73 10.60 6.34 10.40
C GLU A 73 9.79 6.11 11.69
N ASN A 74 8.73 6.88 11.86
CA ASN A 74 7.83 6.83 13.02
C ASN A 74 6.64 5.87 12.85
N LEU A 75 6.47 5.27 11.67
CA LEU A 75 5.47 4.21 11.48
C LEU A 75 5.83 3.01 12.38
N PRO A 76 4.85 2.40 13.07
CA PRO A 76 5.07 1.17 13.84
C PRO A 76 5.35 -0.02 12.92
N GLN A 77 5.39 -1.22 13.47
CA GLN A 77 5.36 -2.45 12.67
C GLN A 77 4.07 -2.49 11.85
N ILE A 78 4.19 -2.84 10.58
CA ILE A 78 3.12 -2.98 9.61
C ILE A 78 2.90 -4.46 9.36
N ASP A 79 1.70 -4.97 9.61
CA ASP A 79 1.41 -6.39 9.44
C ASP A 79 1.49 -6.80 7.97
N ALA A 80 0.93 -5.97 7.08
CA ALA A 80 1.02 -6.21 5.65
C ALA A 80 1.11 -4.92 4.83
N VAL A 81 1.78 -5.02 3.68
CA VAL A 81 1.69 -4.06 2.58
C VAL A 81 0.94 -4.71 1.43
N ILE A 82 0.01 -3.99 0.85
CA ILE A 82 -0.73 -4.38 -0.34
C ILE A 82 -0.35 -3.45 -1.48
N ILE A 83 0.04 -4.01 -2.62
CA ILE A 83 0.37 -3.27 -3.84
C ILE A 83 -0.64 -3.64 -4.92
N SER A 84 -1.28 -2.64 -5.52
CA SER A 84 -2.26 -2.86 -6.60
C SER A 84 -1.58 -3.16 -7.94
N HIS A 85 -0.49 -2.48 -8.26
CA HIS A 85 0.30 -2.68 -9.48
C HIS A 85 1.67 -1.98 -9.38
N ASP A 86 2.49 -2.10 -10.41
CA ASP A 86 3.89 -1.69 -10.40
C ASP A 86 4.17 -0.24 -10.84
N HIS A 87 3.17 0.62 -11.06
CA HIS A 87 3.43 2.02 -11.39
C HIS A 87 4.13 2.77 -10.25
N TYR A 88 4.89 3.82 -10.60
CA TYR A 88 5.72 4.58 -9.65
C TYR A 88 4.93 5.26 -8.54
N ASP A 89 3.68 5.64 -8.81
CA ASP A 89 2.76 6.27 -7.87
C ASP A 89 2.00 5.28 -6.97
N HIS A 90 2.27 3.98 -7.10
CA HIS A 90 1.74 2.89 -6.26
C HIS A 90 2.86 2.05 -5.63
N LEU A 91 3.87 1.68 -6.40
CA LEU A 91 5.04 0.93 -5.96
C LEU A 91 6.28 1.84 -5.97
N ASP A 92 6.54 2.50 -4.86
CA ASP A 92 7.64 3.46 -4.70
C ASP A 92 8.87 2.81 -4.07
N TYR A 93 9.98 2.83 -4.81
CA TYR A 93 11.27 2.25 -4.40
C TYR A 93 11.77 2.78 -3.06
N ALA A 94 11.79 4.11 -2.90
CA ALA A 94 12.34 4.72 -1.69
C ALA A 94 11.49 4.42 -0.45
N SER A 95 10.17 4.35 -0.60
CA SER A 95 9.25 3.92 0.45
C SER A 95 9.50 2.48 0.87
N ILE A 96 9.61 1.56 -0.11
CA ILE A 96 9.87 0.14 0.18
C ILE A 96 11.20 -0.04 0.92
N LEU A 97 12.28 0.65 0.51
CA LEU A 97 13.57 0.56 1.20
C LEU A 97 13.48 0.95 2.68
N LYS A 98 12.70 1.98 3.01
CA LYS A 98 12.51 2.43 4.39
C LYS A 98 11.56 1.55 5.20
N LEU A 99 10.62 0.87 4.52
CA LEU A 99 9.57 0.08 5.16
C LEU A 99 9.93 -1.40 5.34
N LYS A 100 10.81 -1.98 4.51
CA LYS A 100 11.00 -3.44 4.39
C LYS A 100 11.30 -4.16 5.69
N ASP A 101 11.99 -3.50 6.62
CA ASP A 101 12.34 -4.09 7.92
C ASP A 101 11.18 -4.02 8.94
N LYS A 102 10.19 -3.15 8.67
CA LYS A 102 8.99 -2.97 9.50
C LYS A 102 7.78 -3.74 9.02
N VAL A 103 7.84 -4.35 7.82
CA VAL A 103 6.70 -5.02 7.17
C VAL A 103 6.79 -6.53 7.36
N GLY A 104 5.68 -7.12 7.81
CA GLY A 104 5.56 -8.57 8.02
C GLY A 104 5.33 -9.34 6.72
N ALA A 105 4.42 -8.87 5.86
CA ALA A 105 4.06 -9.54 4.61
C ALA A 105 3.76 -8.53 3.49
N TYR A 106 3.91 -8.96 2.23
CA TYR A 106 3.54 -8.21 1.03
C TYR A 106 2.56 -9.04 0.20
N PHE A 107 1.40 -8.46 -0.13
CA PHE A 107 0.42 -9.06 -1.03
C PHE A 107 0.41 -8.25 -2.32
N VAL A 108 0.74 -8.89 -3.43
CA VAL A 108 0.98 -8.21 -4.70
C VAL A 108 0.45 -9.04 -5.87
N PRO A 109 0.10 -8.44 -7.02
CA PRO A 109 -0.22 -9.18 -8.24
C PRO A 109 0.98 -9.92 -8.79
N LEU A 110 0.74 -10.96 -9.59
CA LEU A 110 1.78 -11.77 -10.25
C LEU A 110 2.81 -10.91 -10.98
N GLY A 111 4.08 -11.22 -10.75
CA GLY A 111 5.24 -10.57 -11.35
C GLY A 111 5.69 -9.29 -10.64
N VAL A 112 4.90 -8.71 -9.73
CA VAL A 112 5.28 -7.51 -8.98
C VAL A 112 6.35 -7.82 -7.92
N GLY A 113 6.35 -9.05 -7.39
CA GLY A 113 7.30 -9.51 -6.38
C GLY A 113 8.76 -9.40 -6.82
N VAL A 114 9.04 -9.53 -8.13
CA VAL A 114 10.40 -9.39 -8.67
C VAL A 114 11.04 -8.03 -8.34
N HIS A 115 10.24 -6.96 -8.30
CA HIS A 115 10.72 -5.64 -7.91
C HIS A 115 11.09 -5.60 -6.43
N LEU A 116 10.23 -6.17 -5.58
CA LEU A 116 10.44 -6.21 -4.13
C LEU A 116 11.69 -7.03 -3.78
N GLU A 117 11.88 -8.20 -4.40
CA GLU A 117 13.08 -9.02 -4.22
C GLU A 117 14.35 -8.29 -4.66
N ALA A 118 14.32 -7.63 -5.82
CA ALA A 118 15.44 -6.82 -6.31
C ALA A 118 15.79 -5.66 -5.36
N TRP A 119 14.85 -5.19 -4.55
CA TRP A 119 15.05 -4.14 -3.54
C TRP A 119 15.37 -4.67 -2.15
N GLY A 120 15.58 -5.99 -2.03
CA GLY A 120 16.02 -6.66 -0.81
C GLY A 120 14.92 -7.00 0.17
N VAL A 121 13.67 -7.12 -0.29
CA VAL A 121 12.60 -7.75 0.48
C VAL A 121 12.77 -9.27 0.38
N SER A 122 12.69 -9.97 1.52
CA SER A 122 12.76 -11.43 1.54
C SER A 122 11.60 -12.05 0.77
N SER A 123 11.87 -13.02 -0.11
CA SER A 123 10.85 -13.79 -0.84
C SER A 123 9.85 -14.47 0.09
N ALA A 124 10.26 -14.87 1.30
CA ALA A 124 9.38 -15.47 2.30
C ALA A 124 8.27 -14.52 2.79
N LYS A 125 8.41 -13.20 2.59
CA LYS A 125 7.40 -12.20 2.93
C LYS A 125 6.48 -11.85 1.76
N ILE A 126 6.77 -12.31 0.53
CA ILE A 126 6.07 -11.89 -0.69
C ILE A 126 5.06 -12.96 -1.09
N HIS A 127 3.81 -12.54 -1.21
CA HIS A 127 2.67 -13.37 -1.60
C HIS A 127 2.07 -12.84 -2.89
N GLU A 128 2.47 -13.40 -4.03
CA GLU A 128 1.89 -13.05 -5.32
C GLU A 128 0.53 -13.74 -5.53
N LYS A 129 -0.40 -13.03 -6.18
CA LYS A 129 -1.75 -13.51 -6.48
C LYS A 129 -2.14 -13.23 -7.92
N ASP A 130 -2.77 -14.22 -8.55
CA ASP A 130 -3.49 -14.04 -9.81
C ASP A 130 -4.91 -13.52 -9.54
N TRP A 131 -5.58 -13.05 -10.58
CA TRP A 131 -6.98 -12.63 -10.49
C TRP A 131 -7.87 -13.75 -9.94
N TRP A 132 -8.74 -13.37 -9.04
CA TRP A 132 -9.68 -14.23 -8.31
C TRP A 132 -9.03 -15.19 -7.31
N GLU A 133 -7.72 -15.17 -7.16
CA GLU A 133 -7.08 -15.88 -6.07
C GLU A 133 -7.31 -15.16 -4.75
N ALA A 134 -7.71 -15.94 -3.75
CA ALA A 134 -7.92 -15.48 -2.39
C ALA A 134 -6.88 -16.07 -1.44
N THR A 135 -6.62 -15.37 -0.35
CA THR A 135 -5.77 -15.84 0.75
C THR A 135 -6.31 -15.33 2.06
N THR A 136 -6.22 -16.13 3.10
CA THR A 136 -6.52 -15.69 4.46
C THR A 136 -5.29 -15.06 5.07
N PHE A 137 -5.45 -13.86 5.60
CA PHE A 137 -4.44 -13.18 6.38
C PHE A 137 -5.04 -12.69 7.68
N LYS A 138 -4.59 -13.28 8.80
CA LYS A 138 -5.22 -13.10 10.11
C LYS A 138 -6.73 -13.43 10.04
N ASN A 139 -7.59 -12.50 10.43
CA ASN A 139 -9.05 -12.62 10.38
C ASN A 139 -9.70 -12.05 9.11
N MET A 140 -8.93 -11.84 8.06
CA MET A 140 -9.41 -11.28 6.79
C MET A 140 -9.16 -12.23 5.64
N GLN A 141 -10.10 -12.27 4.69
CA GLN A 141 -9.86 -12.84 3.37
C GLN A 141 -9.47 -11.71 2.40
N LEU A 142 -8.34 -11.87 1.75
CA LEU A 142 -7.83 -10.96 0.73
C LEU A 142 -8.01 -11.63 -0.64
N THR A 143 -8.73 -10.98 -1.55
CA THR A 143 -8.95 -11.50 -2.90
C THR A 143 -8.40 -10.52 -3.93
N CYS A 144 -7.51 -11.01 -4.79
CA CYS A 144 -7.00 -10.26 -5.94
C CYS A 144 -8.09 -10.18 -7.01
N THR A 145 -8.53 -8.98 -7.40
CA THR A 145 -9.58 -8.80 -8.40
C THR A 145 -9.08 -8.02 -9.60
N PRO A 146 -9.57 -8.29 -10.83
CA PRO A 146 -9.17 -7.52 -12.00
C PRO A 146 -9.58 -6.05 -11.88
N ALA A 147 -8.77 -5.18 -12.47
CA ALA A 147 -9.06 -3.76 -12.61
C ALA A 147 -8.91 -3.32 -14.06
N GLN A 148 -9.63 -2.29 -14.47
CA GLN A 148 -9.45 -1.69 -15.79
C GLN A 148 -8.23 -0.75 -15.78
N HIS A 149 -7.03 -1.33 -15.92
CA HIS A 149 -5.77 -0.62 -15.85
C HIS A 149 -4.68 -1.32 -16.69
N PHE A 150 -3.42 -1.00 -16.47
CA PHE A 150 -2.25 -1.64 -17.07
C PHE A 150 -1.07 -1.54 -16.12
N SER A 151 -0.03 -2.33 -16.35
CA SER A 151 1.23 -2.33 -15.58
C SER A 151 2.42 -1.89 -16.45
N GLY A 152 3.53 -1.56 -15.81
CA GLY A 152 4.81 -1.28 -16.45
C GLY A 152 5.55 -0.07 -15.90
N ARG A 153 6.85 -0.25 -15.66
CA ARG A 153 7.77 0.81 -15.16
C ARG A 153 8.66 1.39 -16.26
N LYS A 154 8.69 0.75 -17.45
CA LYS A 154 9.46 1.19 -18.62
C LYS A 154 8.64 0.93 -19.88
N PHE A 155 8.95 1.64 -20.97
CA PHE A 155 8.31 1.39 -22.26
C PHE A 155 8.49 -0.08 -22.74
N SER A 156 9.61 -0.71 -22.38
CA SER A 156 9.95 -2.07 -22.76
C SER A 156 9.29 -3.17 -21.93
N ASN A 157 8.74 -2.87 -20.75
CA ASN A 157 8.13 -3.87 -19.85
C ASN A 157 6.64 -3.58 -19.57
N ARG A 158 5.99 -2.90 -20.48
CA ARG A 158 4.54 -2.65 -20.38
C ARG A 158 3.77 -3.96 -20.36
N LYS A 159 2.88 -4.13 -19.39
CA LYS A 159 2.08 -5.36 -19.16
C LYS A 159 2.92 -6.61 -18.84
N SER A 160 4.12 -6.44 -18.29
CA SER A 160 4.96 -7.58 -17.87
C SER A 160 4.62 -8.12 -16.48
N THR A 161 3.89 -7.35 -15.69
CA THR A 161 3.33 -7.73 -14.40
C THR A 161 1.81 -7.64 -14.45
N LEU A 162 1.14 -8.33 -13.55
CA LEU A 162 -0.31 -8.21 -13.39
C LEU A 162 -0.65 -6.89 -12.67
N TRP A 163 -1.89 -6.44 -12.80
CA TRP A 163 -2.46 -5.31 -12.07
C TRP A 163 -3.80 -5.73 -11.46
N SER A 164 -4.16 -5.17 -10.33
CA SER A 164 -5.35 -5.61 -9.60
C SER A 164 -5.98 -4.49 -8.77
N CYS A 165 -7.22 -4.72 -8.38
CA CYS A 165 -7.81 -4.15 -7.18
C CYS A 165 -7.83 -5.24 -6.09
N LEU A 166 -7.73 -4.88 -4.83
CA LEU A 166 -7.80 -5.84 -3.75
C LEU A 166 -9.13 -5.69 -3.01
N LEU A 167 -9.91 -6.76 -3.02
CA LEU A 167 -11.10 -6.88 -2.19
C LEU A 167 -10.71 -7.56 -0.88
N TYR A 168 -11.12 -6.99 0.25
CA TYR A 168 -11.03 -7.67 1.55
C TYR A 168 -12.41 -7.87 2.15
N THR A 169 -12.60 -8.99 2.83
CA THR A 169 -13.76 -9.27 3.67
C THR A 169 -13.28 -9.68 5.07
N SER A 170 -13.98 -9.25 6.10
CA SER A 170 -13.76 -9.66 7.48
C SER A 170 -15.05 -10.27 8.02
N ASP A 171 -14.95 -11.20 8.94
CA ASP A 171 -16.09 -11.96 9.50
C ASP A 171 -17.14 -11.10 10.23
N ALA A 172 -16.91 -9.80 10.37
CA ALA A 172 -17.87 -8.86 10.95
C ALA A 172 -19.07 -8.53 10.04
N ALA A 173 -19.27 -9.26 8.93
CA ALA A 173 -20.40 -9.04 8.01
C ALA A 173 -21.70 -9.75 8.42
N ASP A 174 -21.66 -10.60 9.44
CA ASP A 174 -22.85 -11.38 9.85
C ASP A 174 -23.73 -10.70 10.91
N ASP A 175 -23.38 -9.51 11.40
CA ASP A 175 -24.16 -8.81 12.44
C ASP A 175 -25.20 -7.81 11.92
N VAL A 176 -25.65 -7.94 10.67
CA VAL A 176 -26.74 -7.10 10.13
C VAL A 176 -27.92 -7.95 9.67
N ALA A 177 -28.45 -8.74 10.57
CA ALA A 177 -29.76 -9.38 10.41
C ALA A 177 -30.43 -9.64 11.76
N SER A 178 -30.96 -8.60 12.37
CA SER A 178 -32.09 -8.73 13.32
C SER A 178 -32.86 -7.41 13.41
#